data_43de9eebf48147cf7b74e548c3e084a3
#
_entry.id   43de9eebf48147cf7b74e548c3e084a3
#
_cell.length_a   1.000
_cell.length_b   1.000
_cell.length_c   1.000
_cell.angle_alpha   90.00
_cell.angle_beta   90.00
_cell.angle_gamma   90.00
#
_symmetry.space_group_name_H-M   'P 1'
#
loop_
_entity.id
_entity.type
_entity.pdbx_description
1 polymer ?
#
loop_
_entity_poly.entity_id
_entity_poly.type
_entity_poly.pdbx_seq_one_letter_code
_entity_poly.pdbx_strand_id
1 'polypeptide(L)'
;IQRSQVVLSFLSQGYFRSKNCLREVRSSLEKDKPLVLVQEADPEKGGGTLQALRDECPENLQPDIFEKGWTHTIYMRVEEFQRVSLKTIIEAVLLCSPNYLNQTSLPLCVPGEPESQSLAFAKETMLWAAPANAGAQILAEEIAAAVA
;
A
#
# COMPACT_ATOMS: atom_id res chain seq x y z
N ILE A 1 4.89 13.52 -16.34
CA ILE A 1 3.91 12.46 -16.60
C ILE A 1 4.14 11.79 -17.95
N GLN A 2 4.47 12.51 -19.05
CA GLN A 2 4.68 11.87 -20.37
C GLN A 2 5.73 10.77 -20.36
N ARG A 3 6.81 10.92 -19.59
CA ARG A 3 7.91 9.94 -19.50
C ARG A 3 7.77 8.95 -18.35
N SER A 4 6.78 9.15 -17.48
CA SER A 4 6.54 8.27 -16.32
C SER A 4 5.85 6.98 -16.78
N GLN A 5 6.23 5.85 -16.20
CA GLN A 5 5.57 4.56 -16.40
C GLN A 5 4.45 4.35 -15.38
N VAL A 6 4.59 4.92 -14.21
CA VAL A 6 3.65 4.88 -13.10
C VAL A 6 3.64 6.24 -12.39
N VAL A 7 2.56 6.59 -11.75
CA VAL A 7 2.45 7.81 -10.96
C VAL A 7 2.09 7.44 -9.52
N LEU A 8 2.94 7.84 -8.58
CA LEU A 8 2.69 7.70 -7.16
C LEU A 8 1.98 8.96 -6.66
N SER A 9 0.79 8.80 -6.11
CA SER A 9 -0.01 9.88 -5.53
C SER A 9 -0.01 9.78 -4.01
N PHE A 10 0.64 10.75 -3.36
CA PHE A 10 0.67 10.81 -1.89
C PHE A 10 -0.54 11.61 -1.38
N LEU A 11 -1.56 10.89 -0.96
CA LEU A 11 -2.86 11.44 -0.55
C LEU A 11 -2.81 11.95 0.88
N SER A 12 -2.94 13.25 1.05
CA SER A 12 -3.08 13.95 2.33
C SER A 12 -4.27 14.92 2.26
N GLN A 13 -4.66 15.50 3.37
CA GLN A 13 -5.71 16.54 3.38
C GLN A 13 -5.35 17.67 2.42
N GLY A 14 -6.32 18.09 1.61
CA GLY A 14 -6.13 19.12 0.62
C GLY A 14 -5.45 18.66 -0.68
N TYR A 15 -5.09 17.38 -0.82
CA TYR A 15 -4.51 16.86 -2.07
C TYR A 15 -5.38 17.18 -3.28
N PHE A 16 -6.67 16.88 -3.20
CA PHE A 16 -7.62 17.15 -4.28
C PHE A 16 -8.10 18.60 -4.36
N ARG A 17 -7.73 19.46 -3.40
CA ARG A 17 -7.93 20.92 -3.48
C ARG A 17 -6.78 21.62 -4.19
N SER A 18 -5.63 20.96 -4.30
CA SER A 18 -4.48 21.48 -5.01
C SER A 18 -4.68 21.39 -6.52
N LYS A 19 -4.64 22.55 -7.20
CA LYS A 19 -4.74 22.63 -8.66
C LYS A 19 -3.64 21.83 -9.37
N ASN A 20 -2.45 21.77 -8.78
CA ASN A 20 -1.32 21.02 -9.36
C ASN A 20 -1.54 19.52 -9.23
N CYS A 21 -1.92 19.03 -8.03
CA CYS A 21 -2.20 17.61 -7.81
C CYS A 21 -3.36 17.13 -8.71
N LEU A 22 -4.45 17.90 -8.80
CA LEU A 22 -5.56 17.58 -9.71
C LEU A 22 -5.13 17.52 -11.17
N ARG A 23 -4.28 18.46 -11.60
CA ARG A 23 -3.75 18.45 -12.97
C ARG A 23 -2.90 17.20 -13.24
N GLU A 24 -2.09 16.80 -12.28
CA GLU A 24 -1.26 15.59 -12.38
C GLU A 24 -2.11 14.32 -12.46
N VAL A 25 -3.10 14.20 -11.59
CA VAL A 25 -4.03 13.06 -11.60
C VAL A 25 -4.78 12.98 -12.93
N ARG A 26 -5.40 14.08 -13.38
CA ARG A 26 -6.10 14.12 -14.67
C ARG A 26 -5.20 13.75 -15.83
N SER A 27 -3.99 14.33 -15.87
CA SER A 27 -3.04 13.99 -16.92
C SER A 27 -2.55 12.55 -16.86
N SER A 28 -2.53 11.92 -15.68
CA SER A 28 -2.22 10.50 -15.53
C SER A 28 -3.33 9.62 -16.10
N LEU A 29 -4.57 9.92 -15.75
CA LEU A 29 -5.75 9.21 -16.24
C LEU A 29 -5.91 9.36 -17.76
N GLU A 30 -5.76 10.58 -18.29
CA GLU A 30 -5.80 10.84 -19.75
C GLU A 30 -4.74 10.07 -20.55
N LYS A 31 -3.65 9.67 -19.91
CA LYS A 31 -2.53 8.94 -20.52
C LYS A 31 -2.48 7.47 -20.12
N ASP A 32 -3.56 6.97 -19.53
CA ASP A 32 -3.65 5.59 -19.02
C ASP A 32 -2.45 5.17 -18.18
N LYS A 33 -1.92 6.10 -17.35
CA LYS A 33 -0.83 5.78 -16.45
C LYS A 33 -1.36 5.11 -15.19
N PRO A 34 -0.81 3.97 -14.79
CA PRO A 34 -1.19 3.34 -13.52
C PRO A 34 -0.87 4.27 -12.34
N LEU A 35 -1.76 4.25 -11.36
CA LEU A 35 -1.62 5.01 -10.12
C LEU A 35 -1.26 4.06 -8.97
N VAL A 36 -0.33 4.49 -8.13
CA VAL A 36 -0.07 3.90 -6.82
C VAL A 36 -0.48 4.93 -5.78
N LEU A 37 -1.48 4.61 -4.98
CA LEU A 37 -2.05 5.51 -4.01
C LEU A 37 -1.42 5.26 -2.64
N VAL A 38 -0.84 6.30 -2.06
CA VAL A 38 -0.23 6.26 -0.73
C VAL A 38 -0.96 7.26 0.15
N GLN A 39 -1.57 6.79 1.22
CA GLN A 39 -2.34 7.63 2.13
C GLN A 39 -1.54 8.01 3.36
N GLU A 40 -1.47 9.30 3.66
CA GLU A 40 -1.14 9.77 5.00
C GLU A 40 -2.40 9.73 5.86
N ALA A 41 -2.41 8.91 6.88
CA ALA A 41 -3.55 8.77 7.77
C ALA A 41 -3.40 9.53 9.08
N ASP A 42 -2.19 10.01 9.41
CA ASP A 42 -1.91 10.74 10.64
C ASP A 42 -2.38 12.20 10.53
N PRO A 43 -3.42 12.62 11.30
CA PRO A 43 -3.91 13.98 11.25
C PRO A 43 -2.86 15.04 11.65
N GLU A 44 -1.93 14.68 12.54
CA GLU A 44 -0.86 15.59 12.98
C GLU A 44 0.15 15.86 11.86
N LYS A 45 0.15 15.03 10.83
CA LYS A 45 1.02 15.15 9.64
C LYS A 45 0.23 15.59 8.40
N GLY A 46 -0.96 16.13 8.60
CA GLY A 46 -1.83 16.56 7.51
C GLY A 46 -2.52 15.37 6.82
N GLY A 47 -2.65 14.25 7.50
CA GLY A 47 -3.36 13.09 7.01
C GLY A 47 -4.86 13.17 7.24
N GLY A 48 -5.59 12.24 6.65
CA GLY A 48 -7.03 12.11 6.80
C GLY A 48 -7.52 10.71 6.50
N THR A 49 -8.78 10.45 6.87
CA THR A 49 -9.44 9.19 6.52
C THR A 49 -9.63 9.08 5.02
N LEU A 50 -9.72 7.85 4.51
CA LEU A 50 -9.99 7.61 3.09
C LEU A 50 -11.30 8.28 2.65
N GLN A 51 -12.32 8.28 3.52
CA GLN A 51 -13.59 8.95 3.24
C GLN A 51 -13.42 10.46 3.08
N ALA A 52 -12.67 11.10 3.97
CA ALA A 52 -12.42 12.55 3.86
C ALA A 52 -11.67 12.89 2.56
N LEU A 53 -10.73 12.04 2.12
CA LEU A 53 -10.03 12.21 0.84
C LEU A 53 -10.96 12.01 -0.36
N ARG A 54 -11.89 11.05 -0.27
CA ARG A 54 -12.94 10.87 -1.30
C ARG A 54 -13.83 12.09 -1.41
N ASP A 55 -14.27 12.64 -0.27
CA ASP A 55 -15.15 13.80 -0.23
C ASP A 55 -14.47 15.07 -0.81
N GLU A 56 -13.15 15.17 -0.72
CA GLU A 56 -12.38 16.23 -1.37
C GLU A 56 -12.20 16.02 -2.88
N CYS A 57 -12.28 14.79 -3.34
CA CYS A 57 -12.06 14.44 -4.72
C CYS A 57 -13.26 14.84 -5.59
N PRO A 58 -13.07 15.49 -6.74
CA PRO A 58 -14.14 15.77 -7.66
C PRO A 58 -14.91 14.48 -8.03
N GLU A 59 -16.24 14.53 -7.96
CA GLU A 59 -17.11 13.36 -8.18
C GLU A 59 -16.80 12.60 -9.47
N ASN A 60 -16.50 13.33 -10.53
CA ASN A 60 -16.17 12.75 -11.83
C ASN A 60 -14.83 12.00 -11.88
N LEU A 61 -13.98 12.15 -10.87
CA LEU A 61 -12.69 11.44 -10.77
C LEU A 61 -12.72 10.30 -9.76
N GLN A 62 -13.69 10.28 -8.85
CA GLN A 62 -13.75 9.27 -7.77
C GLN A 62 -13.74 7.83 -8.29
N PRO A 63 -14.52 7.45 -9.31
CA PRO A 63 -14.50 6.08 -9.83
C PRO A 63 -13.12 5.67 -10.37
N ASP A 64 -12.48 6.57 -11.11
CA ASP A 64 -11.17 6.29 -11.72
C ASP A 64 -10.04 6.20 -10.69
N ILE A 65 -10.18 6.86 -9.54
CA ILE A 65 -9.15 6.89 -8.49
C ILE A 65 -9.39 5.82 -7.44
N PHE A 66 -10.62 5.64 -6.96
CA PHE A 66 -10.90 4.81 -5.80
C PHE A 66 -11.57 3.47 -6.10
N GLU A 67 -12.09 3.26 -7.32
CA GLU A 67 -12.85 2.06 -7.67
C GLU A 67 -12.19 1.23 -8.79
N LYS A 68 -11.13 1.75 -9.41
CA LYS A 68 -10.40 1.10 -10.51
C LYS A 68 -9.41 0.01 -10.05
N GLY A 69 -9.32 -0.24 -8.75
CA GLY A 69 -8.48 -1.29 -8.17
C GLY A 69 -6.99 -0.94 -8.10
N TRP A 70 -6.64 0.33 -8.08
CA TRP A 70 -5.26 0.76 -7.83
C TRP A 70 -4.77 0.31 -6.46
N THR A 71 -3.50 -0.04 -6.36
CA THR A 71 -2.89 -0.34 -5.06
C THR A 71 -2.97 0.88 -4.17
N HIS A 72 -3.56 0.71 -2.99
CA HIS A 72 -3.70 1.74 -1.98
C HIS A 72 -3.00 1.28 -0.69
N THR A 73 -2.04 2.05 -0.24
CA THR A 73 -1.23 1.75 0.96
C THR A 73 -1.31 2.90 1.94
N ILE A 74 -1.60 2.61 3.21
CA ILE A 74 -1.48 3.58 4.29
C ILE A 74 0.00 3.68 4.67
N TYR A 75 0.55 4.89 4.63
CA TYR A 75 1.91 5.15 5.05
C TYR A 75 1.99 5.18 6.57
N MET A 76 2.63 4.18 7.14
CA MET A 76 2.83 4.07 8.58
C MET A 76 4.13 4.76 8.99
N ARG A 77 4.10 5.55 10.08
CA ARG A 77 5.25 6.33 10.54
C ARG A 77 6.04 5.68 11.66
N VAL A 78 5.47 4.67 12.29
CA VAL A 78 6.20 3.84 13.28
C VAL A 78 7.24 3.02 12.53
N GLU A 79 8.48 3.02 12.98
CA GLU A 79 9.64 2.51 12.23
C GLU A 79 9.44 1.10 11.68
N GLU A 80 8.97 0.18 12.50
CA GLU A 80 8.74 -1.21 12.11
C GLU A 80 7.69 -1.32 10.98
N PHE A 81 6.59 -0.58 11.10
CA PHE A 81 5.52 -0.56 10.12
C PHE A 81 5.82 0.33 8.91
N GLN A 82 6.69 1.32 9.09
CA GLN A 82 7.14 2.18 7.98
C GLN A 82 7.86 1.36 6.92
N ARG A 83 8.72 0.43 7.32
CA ARG A 83 9.42 -0.47 6.39
C ARG A 83 8.44 -1.33 5.60
N VAL A 84 7.42 -1.86 6.26
CA VAL A 84 6.35 -2.63 5.59
C VAL A 84 5.61 -1.75 4.57
N SER A 85 5.21 -0.54 4.96
CA SER A 85 4.55 0.40 4.04
C SER A 85 5.42 0.72 2.83
N LEU A 86 6.69 1.02 3.04
CA LEU A 86 7.65 1.32 1.97
C LEU A 86 7.83 0.13 1.03
N LYS A 87 7.92 -1.07 1.57
CA LYS A 87 8.03 -2.31 0.79
C LYS A 87 6.82 -2.52 -0.11
N THR A 88 5.61 -2.38 0.45
CA THR A 88 4.36 -2.48 -0.31
C THR A 88 4.27 -1.41 -1.41
N ILE A 89 4.67 -0.18 -1.12
CA ILE A 89 4.69 0.91 -2.10
C ILE A 89 5.67 0.61 -3.24
N ILE A 90 6.89 0.17 -2.90
CA ILE A 90 7.92 -0.15 -3.90
C ILE A 90 7.45 -1.31 -4.77
N GLU A 91 6.90 -2.36 -4.18
CA GLU A 91 6.34 -3.50 -4.92
C GLU A 91 5.27 -3.04 -5.91
N ALA A 92 4.30 -2.24 -5.47
CA ALA A 92 3.25 -1.71 -6.32
C ALA A 92 3.81 -0.89 -7.49
N VAL A 93 4.81 -0.05 -7.25
CA VAL A 93 5.49 0.73 -8.31
C VAL A 93 6.21 -0.17 -9.30
N LEU A 94 6.94 -1.19 -8.81
CA LEU A 94 7.69 -2.11 -9.67
C LEU A 94 6.76 -2.99 -10.51
N LEU A 95 5.67 -3.51 -9.94
CA LEU A 95 4.68 -4.32 -10.66
C LEU A 95 3.99 -3.55 -11.80
N CYS A 96 3.95 -2.20 -11.72
CA CYS A 96 3.49 -1.36 -12.82
C CYS A 96 4.56 -1.12 -13.90
N SER A 97 5.79 -1.60 -13.71
CA SER A 97 6.87 -1.39 -14.69
C SER A 97 6.90 -2.53 -15.71
N PRO A 98 7.32 -2.27 -16.97
CA PRO A 98 7.36 -3.28 -18.03
C PRO A 98 8.14 -4.55 -17.67
N ASN A 99 9.17 -4.44 -16.85
CA ASN A 99 10.02 -5.56 -16.46
C ASN A 99 9.32 -6.59 -15.56
N TYR A 100 8.24 -6.20 -14.88
CA TYR A 100 7.55 -7.00 -13.87
C TYR A 100 6.05 -7.19 -14.11
N LEU A 101 5.51 -6.73 -15.25
CA LEU A 101 4.08 -6.80 -15.58
C LEU A 101 3.44 -8.20 -15.50
N ASN A 102 4.25 -9.24 -15.65
CA ASN A 102 3.76 -10.63 -15.61
C ASN A 102 3.91 -11.26 -14.22
N GLN A 103 4.34 -10.50 -13.21
CA GLN A 103 4.48 -10.98 -11.85
C GLN A 103 3.32 -10.48 -10.98
N THR A 104 2.93 -11.29 -10.01
CA THR A 104 1.87 -10.96 -9.05
C THR A 104 2.43 -10.47 -7.72
N SER A 105 3.69 -10.79 -7.44
CA SER A 105 4.43 -10.35 -6.25
C SER A 105 5.93 -10.36 -6.53
N LEU A 106 6.68 -9.59 -5.74
CA LEU A 106 8.14 -9.49 -5.84
C LEU A 106 8.77 -9.82 -4.49
N PRO A 107 9.80 -10.69 -4.45
CA PRO A 107 10.56 -10.97 -3.23
C PRO A 107 11.48 -9.79 -2.90
N LEU A 108 10.92 -8.70 -2.39
CA LEU A 108 11.68 -7.50 -2.06
C LEU A 108 12.35 -7.64 -0.69
N CYS A 109 13.66 -7.40 -0.64
CA CYS A 109 14.40 -7.21 0.59
C CYS A 109 14.76 -5.72 0.77
N VAL A 110 14.51 -5.17 1.95
CA VAL A 110 14.91 -3.82 2.32
C VAL A 110 16.20 -3.92 3.13
N PRO A 111 17.21 -3.05 2.92
CA PRO A 111 18.41 -3.04 3.74
C PRO A 111 18.08 -3.01 5.23
N GLY A 112 18.63 -3.96 5.99
CA GLY A 112 18.34 -4.14 7.42
C GLY A 112 17.18 -5.10 7.74
N GLU A 113 16.44 -5.61 6.75
CA GLU A 113 15.65 -6.83 6.96
C GLU A 113 16.60 -8.02 7.10
N PRO A 114 16.33 -8.97 8.02
CA PRO A 114 17.04 -10.22 8.01
C PRO A 114 16.87 -10.88 6.64
N GLU A 115 17.98 -11.23 6.00
CA GLU A 115 17.97 -12.10 4.83
C GLU A 115 17.05 -13.27 5.14
N SER A 116 16.19 -13.65 4.21
CA SER A 116 15.11 -14.62 4.36
C SER A 116 15.51 -15.77 5.30
N GLN A 117 15.28 -15.54 6.58
CA GLN A 117 15.39 -16.61 7.57
C GLN A 117 14.10 -17.41 7.44
N SER A 118 14.23 -18.69 7.22
CA SER A 118 13.11 -19.57 7.45
C SER A 118 12.60 -19.28 8.85
N LEU A 119 11.34 -18.87 8.98
CA LEU A 119 10.71 -18.73 10.27
C LEU A 119 10.74 -20.10 10.92
N ALA A 120 11.62 -20.30 11.89
CA ALA A 120 11.71 -21.51 12.65
C ALA A 120 11.82 -21.16 14.13
N PHE A 121 11.01 -21.77 14.94
CA PHE A 121 11.12 -21.65 16.38
C PHE A 121 12.21 -22.61 16.89
N ALA A 122 13.14 -22.10 17.68
CA ALA A 122 14.21 -22.91 18.27
C ALA A 122 13.70 -23.93 19.32
N LYS A 123 12.44 -23.82 19.73
CA LYS A 123 11.77 -24.70 20.69
C LYS A 123 10.33 -24.89 20.25
N GLU A 124 9.71 -25.98 20.71
CA GLU A 124 8.28 -26.18 20.57
C GLU A 124 7.52 -24.94 21.06
N THR A 125 6.73 -24.37 20.19
CA THR A 125 6.02 -23.09 20.43
C THR A 125 4.52 -23.32 20.19
N MET A 126 3.73 -22.92 21.18
CA MET A 126 2.26 -23.00 21.06
C MET A 126 1.71 -21.65 20.63
N LEU A 127 0.98 -21.65 19.52
CA LEU A 127 0.19 -20.50 19.08
C LEU A 127 -1.21 -20.63 19.69
N TRP A 128 -1.62 -19.66 20.47
CA TRP A 128 -2.96 -19.63 21.02
C TRP A 128 -3.78 -18.47 20.45
N ALA A 129 -4.88 -18.85 19.78
CA ALA A 129 -5.85 -17.90 19.26
C ALA A 129 -7.05 -17.82 20.21
N ALA A 130 -7.38 -16.62 20.68
CA ALA A 130 -8.56 -16.41 21.51
C ALA A 130 -9.84 -16.61 20.71
N PRO A 131 -10.79 -17.48 21.14
CA PRO A 131 -12.02 -17.76 20.38
C PRO A 131 -12.90 -16.52 20.16
N ALA A 132 -12.78 -15.52 21.05
CA ALA A 132 -13.52 -14.25 20.95
C ALA A 132 -12.96 -13.29 19.90
N ASN A 133 -11.79 -13.57 19.33
CA ASN A 133 -11.16 -12.72 18.32
C ASN A 133 -11.41 -13.33 16.93
N ALA A 134 -12.37 -12.78 16.23
CA ALA A 134 -12.74 -13.23 14.88
C ALA A 134 -11.50 -13.14 13.94
N GLY A 135 -11.19 -14.26 13.26
CA GLY A 135 -10.05 -14.38 12.35
C GLY A 135 -8.73 -14.76 13.01
N ALA A 136 -8.60 -14.73 14.33
CA ALA A 136 -7.34 -15.07 15.02
C ALA A 136 -6.94 -16.54 14.80
N GLN A 137 -7.89 -17.45 14.69
CA GLN A 137 -7.61 -18.85 14.45
C GLN A 137 -7.05 -19.07 13.04
N ILE A 138 -7.64 -18.43 12.02
CA ILE A 138 -7.18 -18.53 10.62
C ILE A 138 -5.74 -18.01 10.52
N LEU A 139 -5.47 -16.87 11.14
CA LEU A 139 -4.12 -16.29 11.17
C LEU A 139 -3.12 -17.22 11.89
N ALA A 140 -3.51 -17.83 13.00
CA ALA A 140 -2.65 -18.78 13.72
C ALA A 140 -2.34 -20.04 12.89
N GLU A 141 -3.31 -20.54 12.13
CA GLU A 141 -3.14 -21.67 11.20
C GLU A 141 -2.21 -21.32 10.05
N GLU A 142 -2.35 -20.10 9.46
CA GLU A 142 -1.45 -19.58 8.43
C GLU A 142 -0.02 -19.44 8.93
N ILE A 143 0.18 -18.89 10.14
CA ILE A 143 1.49 -18.79 10.78
C ILE A 143 2.07 -20.19 11.02
N ALA A 144 1.30 -21.13 11.57
CA ALA A 144 1.76 -22.48 11.82
C ALA A 144 2.20 -23.18 10.53
N ALA A 145 1.45 -23.00 9.43
CA ALA A 145 1.80 -23.56 8.13
C ALA A 145 3.08 -22.94 7.54
N ALA A 146 3.36 -21.67 7.83
CA ALA A 146 4.54 -20.97 7.33
C ALA A 146 5.84 -21.33 8.08
N VAL A 147 5.74 -21.91 9.30
CA VAL A 147 6.89 -22.24 10.16
C VAL A 147 7.08 -23.75 10.37
N ALA A 148 6.26 -24.58 9.76
CA ALA A 148 6.36 -26.04 9.76
C ALA A 148 7.35 -26.53 8.69
#